data_e8630f5665b2999106309843ed273bff
#
_entry.id   e8630f5665b2999106309843ed273bff
#
_cell.length_a   1.000
_cell.length_b   1.000
_cell.length_c   1.000
_cell.angle_alpha   90.00
_cell.angle_beta   90.00
_cell.angle_gamma   90.00
#
_symmetry.space_group_name_H-M   'P 1'
#
loop_
_entity.id
_entity.type
_entity.pdbx_description
1 polymer ?
#
loop_
_entity_poly.entity_id
_entity_poly.type
_entity_poly.pdbx_seq_one_letter_code
_entity_poly.pdbx_strand_id
1 'polypeptide(L)' 'RIDSRLFFRANRKYLINLNRIVKMETWFNGGLQVELDCGTKIEISRRQAIKFKDMFSI' A
#
# COMPACT_ATOMS: atom_id res chain seq x y z
N ARG A 1 -12.10 -7.68 -15.57
CA ARG A 1 -12.85 -7.48 -14.35
C ARG A 1 -11.89 -7.17 -13.21
N ILE A 2 -12.15 -6.07 -12.54
CA ILE A 2 -11.29 -5.62 -11.45
C ILE A 2 -11.83 -6.10 -10.11
N ASP A 3 -10.99 -6.80 -9.37
CA ASP A 3 -11.33 -7.20 -8.02
C ASP A 3 -10.88 -6.08 -7.09
N SER A 4 -11.81 -5.46 -6.39
CA SER A 4 -11.50 -4.35 -5.50
C SER A 4 -10.53 -4.74 -4.39
N ARG A 5 -10.41 -6.02 -4.08
CA ARG A 5 -9.46 -6.50 -3.07
C ARG A 5 -8.02 -6.49 -3.55
N LEU A 6 -7.80 -6.32 -4.85
CA LEU A 6 -6.47 -6.24 -5.42
C LEU A 6 -5.92 -4.83 -5.46
N PHE A 7 -6.75 -3.86 -5.10
CA PHE A 7 -6.35 -2.46 -5.14
C PHE A 7 -6.52 -1.80 -3.79
N PHE A 8 -5.59 -0.94 -3.48
CA PHE A 8 -5.62 -0.18 -2.24
C PHE A 8 -5.36 1.28 -2.55
N ARG A 9 -6.23 2.16 -2.06
CA ARG A 9 -6.05 3.59 -2.27
C ARG A 9 -5.12 4.14 -1.20
N ALA A 10 -3.88 4.43 -1.59
CA ALA A 10 -2.91 5.00 -0.68
C ALA A 10 -3.22 6.46 -0.36
N ASN A 11 -3.68 7.19 -1.38
CA ASN A 11 -4.12 8.57 -1.21
C ASN A 11 -5.03 8.94 -2.38
N ARG A 12 -5.38 10.23 -2.48
CA ARG A 12 -6.31 10.66 -3.52
C ARG A 12 -5.81 10.42 -4.94
N LYS A 13 -4.50 10.43 -5.12
CA LYS A 13 -3.91 10.30 -6.45
C LYS A 13 -3.48 8.89 -6.79
N TYR A 14 -3.18 8.08 -5.79
CA TYR A 14 -2.55 6.79 -6.02
C TYR A 14 -3.44 5.63 -5.63
N LEU A 15 -3.64 4.75 -6.58
CA LEU A 15 -4.29 3.48 -6.35
C LEU A 15 -3.24 2.41 -6.59
N ILE A 16 -2.97 1.62 -5.56
CA ILE A 16 -1.91 0.61 -5.61
C ILE A 16 -2.50 -0.73 -5.99
N ASN A 17 -1.88 -1.36 -7.00
CA ASN A 17 -2.21 -2.74 -7.31
C ASN A 17 -1.39 -3.63 -6.39
N LEU A 18 -2.06 -4.34 -5.51
CA LEU A 18 -1.40 -5.15 -4.48
C LEU A 18 -0.53 -6.26 -5.06
N ASN A 19 -0.85 -6.74 -6.26
CA ASN A 19 -0.04 -7.76 -6.91
C ASN A 19 1.28 -7.23 -7.45
N ARG A 20 1.43 -5.92 -7.49
CA ARG A 20 2.63 -5.29 -8.01
C ARG A 20 3.62 -4.88 -6.93
N ILE A 21 3.25 -5.08 -5.69
CA ILE A 21 4.11 -4.72 -4.56
C ILE A 21 5.22 -5.75 -4.45
N VAL A 22 6.47 -5.30 -4.53
CA VAL A 22 7.64 -6.18 -4.38
C VAL A 22 8.31 -6.01 -3.04
N LYS A 23 8.04 -4.91 -2.34
CA LYS A 23 8.66 -4.65 -1.06
C LYS A 23 7.78 -3.74 -0.21
N MET A 24 7.76 -3.98 1.08
CA MET A 24 7.09 -3.11 2.04
C MET A 24 8.02 -2.85 3.20
N GLU A 25 8.03 -1.60 3.66
CA GLU A 25 8.84 -1.21 4.81
C GLU A 25 7.99 -0.37 5.75
N THR A 26 8.25 -0.55 7.05
CA THR A 26 7.62 0.34 8.03
C THR A 26 8.30 1.70 7.95
N TRP A 27 7.48 2.74 8.08
CA TRP A 27 7.93 4.10 7.99
C TRP A 27 7.83 4.75 9.36
N PHE A 28 8.39 5.92 9.51
CA PHE A 28 8.28 6.65 10.77
C PHE A 28 6.81 6.90 11.11
N ASN A 29 6.52 7.00 12.39
CA ASN A 29 5.18 7.35 12.88
C ASN A 29 4.10 6.33 12.53
N GLY A 30 4.48 5.10 12.26
CA GLY A 30 3.52 4.04 12.00
C GLY A 30 3.00 3.96 10.59
N GLY A 31 3.54 4.78 9.68
CA GLY A 31 3.20 4.67 8.28
C GLY A 31 3.89 3.50 7.60
N LEU A 32 3.65 3.36 6.31
CA LEU A 32 4.28 2.32 5.49
C LEU A 32 4.80 2.94 4.21
N GLN A 33 5.83 2.31 3.66
CA GLN A 33 6.30 2.62 2.32
C GLN A 33 6.27 1.32 1.51
N VAL A 34 5.61 1.35 0.36
CA VAL A 34 5.57 0.20 -0.52
C VAL A 34 6.33 0.52 -1.79
N GLU A 35 7.02 -0.48 -2.30
CA GLU A 35 7.73 -0.37 -3.56
C GLU A 35 7.07 -1.28 -4.58
N LEU A 36 6.79 -0.73 -5.76
CA LEU A 36 6.18 -1.48 -6.83
C LEU A 36 7.24 -2.06 -7.76
N ASP A 37 6.84 -3.03 -8.57
CA ASP A 37 7.75 -3.71 -9.48
C ASP A 37 8.37 -2.78 -10.52
N CYS A 38 7.73 -1.65 -10.78
CA CYS A 38 8.28 -0.65 -11.70
C CYS A 38 9.29 0.28 -11.04
N GLY A 39 9.54 0.11 -9.74
CA GLY A 39 10.48 0.95 -9.01
C GLY A 39 9.86 2.14 -8.32
N THR A 40 8.57 2.33 -8.47
CA THR A 40 7.86 3.43 -7.83
C THR A 40 7.67 3.14 -6.35
N LYS A 41 8.01 4.12 -5.51
CA LYS A 41 7.81 4.01 -4.07
C LYS A 41 6.67 4.91 -3.65
N ILE A 42 5.75 4.38 -2.88
CA ILE A 42 4.56 5.11 -2.46
C ILE A 42 4.47 5.07 -0.94
N GLU A 43 4.33 6.24 -0.34
CA GLU A 43 4.16 6.35 1.10
C GLU A 43 2.68 6.21 1.46
N ILE A 44 2.43 5.40 2.48
CA ILE A 44 1.08 5.20 2.99
C ILE A 44 1.02 5.84 4.36
N SER A 45 0.08 6.76 4.56
CA SER A 45 -0.07 7.45 5.82
C SER A 45 -0.46 6.46 6.93
N ARG A 46 -0.24 6.88 8.17
CA ARG A 46 -0.54 6.04 9.32
C ARG A 46 -1.97 5.51 9.31
N ARG A 47 -2.93 6.37 8.98
CA ARG A 47 -4.34 5.96 8.94
C ARG A 47 -4.56 4.86 7.90
N GLN A 48 -4.01 5.07 6.72
CA GLN A 48 -4.17 4.11 5.65
C GLN A 48 -3.35 2.85 5.91
N ALA A 49 -2.22 3.00 6.60
CA ALA A 49 -1.38 1.87 6.93
C ALA A 49 -2.12 0.87 7.82
N ILE A 50 -2.94 1.36 8.74
CA ILE A 50 -3.74 0.49 9.60
C ILE A 50 -4.69 -0.36 8.76
N LYS A 51 -5.38 0.27 7.81
CA LYS A 51 -6.29 -0.44 6.92
C LYS A 51 -5.53 -1.41 6.03
N PHE A 52 -4.36 -1.01 5.56
CA PHE A 52 -3.54 -1.83 4.70
C PHE A 52 -3.09 -3.11 5.42
N LYS A 53 -2.63 -2.97 6.64
CA LYS A 53 -2.22 -4.12 7.45
C LYS A 53 -3.40 -5.04 7.73
N ASP A 54 -4.56 -4.47 7.96
CA ASP A 54 -5.76 -5.25 8.23
C ASP A 54 -6.15 -6.10 7.02
N MET A 55 -6.00 -5.55 5.81
CA MET A 55 -6.28 -6.28 4.58
C MET A 55 -5.40 -7.52 4.43
N PHE A 56 -4.17 -7.44 4.92
CA PHE A 56 -3.23 -8.56 4.82
C PHE A 56 -3.19 -9.43 6.07
N SER A 57 -3.97 -9.11 7.06
CA SER A 57 -4.03 -9.86 8.32
C SER A 57 -2.67 -9.97 9.00
N ILE A 58 -1.93 -8.90 8.95
CA ILE A 58 -0.60 -8.86 9.54
C ILE A 58 -0.68 -8.45 11.01
#